data_4950896cc5128817e984d73196ae05f4
#
_entry.id   4950896cc5128817e984d73196ae05f4
#
_cell.length_a   1.000
_cell.length_b   1.000
_cell.length_c   1.000
_cell.angle_alpha   90.00
_cell.angle_beta   90.00
_cell.angle_gamma   90.00
#
_symmetry.space_group_name_H-M   'P 1'
#
loop_
_entity.id
_entity.type
_entity.pdbx_description
1 polymer ?
#
loop_
_entity_poly.entity_id
_entity_poly.type
_entity_poly.pdbx_seq_one_letter_code
_entity_poly.pdbx_strand_id
1 'polypeptide(L)'
;KIRYKLAKDREIELRVATLPTAGNNEDVVLRLLTAKDTMPLEAMDFSPDVLQIVKELSEHPHGIFLCVGPTGSGKTTTLHAVMKHINTDERKIWTAEDPIEITQEGLRQVQVHPKIGFTFATAMRAFLRADPDVIMIGEMRDKETADIAIEASLTGHLVMSTLHTNSAVETVTRLLDMGCDSFNFADAMLGVLAMRLCKRICSHCKETYHPTQQEYDE
;
A
#
# COMPACT_ATOMS: atom_id res chain seq x y z
N LYS A 1 -18.31 -7.47 -8.24
CA LYS A 1 -18.36 -6.01 -8.23
C LYS A 1 -19.61 -5.55 -8.98
N ILE A 2 -20.30 -4.56 -8.44
CA ILE A 2 -21.48 -3.95 -9.05
C ILE A 2 -21.19 -2.45 -9.19
N ARG A 3 -21.44 -1.90 -10.39
CA ARG A 3 -21.39 -0.45 -10.61
C ARG A 3 -22.79 0.12 -10.37
N TYR A 4 -22.90 1.14 -9.56
CA TYR A 4 -24.15 1.81 -9.25
C TYR A 4 -24.04 3.31 -9.54
N LYS A 5 -24.99 3.84 -10.29
CA LYS A 5 -25.04 5.25 -10.67
C LYS A 5 -25.86 6.03 -9.66
N LEU A 6 -25.23 6.86 -8.85
CA LEU A 6 -25.88 7.66 -7.81
C LEU A 6 -26.58 8.90 -8.36
N ALA A 7 -25.99 9.54 -9.39
CA ALA A 7 -26.52 10.74 -10.07
C ALA A 7 -25.91 10.83 -11.47
N LYS A 8 -26.31 11.84 -12.27
CA LYS A 8 -25.92 11.97 -13.69
C LYS A 8 -24.40 11.83 -13.94
N ASP A 9 -23.54 12.18 -12.97
CA ASP A 9 -22.09 12.21 -13.13
C ASP A 9 -21.32 11.49 -11.98
N ARG A 10 -22.00 10.67 -11.17
CA ARG A 10 -21.39 9.99 -10.02
C ARG A 10 -21.67 8.51 -10.03
N GLU A 11 -20.67 7.74 -10.43
CA GLU A 11 -20.69 6.28 -10.33
C GLU A 11 -19.92 5.83 -9.08
N ILE A 12 -20.45 4.81 -8.41
CA ILE A 12 -19.77 4.11 -7.34
C ILE A 12 -19.63 2.64 -7.70
N GLU A 13 -18.51 2.06 -7.34
CA GLU A 13 -18.28 0.63 -7.43
C GLU A 13 -18.53 -0.01 -6.06
N LEU A 14 -19.33 -1.07 -6.03
CA LEU A 14 -19.63 -1.84 -4.83
C LEU A 14 -18.96 -3.21 -4.89
N ARG A 15 -18.17 -3.54 -3.86
CA ARG A 15 -17.74 -4.93 -3.65
C ARG A 15 -18.80 -5.62 -2.80
N VAL A 16 -19.38 -6.67 -3.34
CA VAL A 16 -20.46 -7.45 -2.70
C VAL A 16 -19.90 -8.78 -2.24
N ALA A 17 -20.14 -9.13 -1.01
CA ALA A 17 -19.95 -10.47 -0.46
C ALA A 17 -21.27 -10.95 0.11
N THR A 18 -21.71 -12.16 -0.26
CA THR A 18 -22.87 -12.84 0.30
C THR A 18 -22.39 -14.02 1.12
N LEU A 19 -23.01 -14.24 2.26
CA LEU A 19 -22.70 -15.32 3.19
C LEU A 19 -24.00 -16.04 3.58
N PRO A 20 -24.12 -17.35 3.36
CA PRO A 20 -25.29 -18.08 3.82
C PRO A 20 -25.34 -18.10 5.35
N THR A 21 -26.54 -17.87 5.89
CA THR A 21 -26.80 -17.87 7.32
C THR A 21 -27.92 -18.87 7.66
N ALA A 22 -28.19 -19.07 8.95
CA ALA A 22 -29.19 -20.00 9.41
C ALA A 22 -30.60 -19.65 8.87
N GLY A 23 -31.43 -20.69 8.58
CA GLY A 23 -32.82 -20.51 8.13
C GLY A 23 -32.96 -20.16 6.64
N ASN A 24 -32.02 -20.58 5.78
CA ASN A 24 -32.01 -20.28 4.34
C ASN A 24 -31.93 -18.76 4.01
N ASN A 25 -31.37 -17.98 4.93
CA ASN A 25 -31.11 -16.56 4.72
C ASN A 25 -29.67 -16.34 4.21
N GLU A 26 -29.45 -15.19 3.61
CA GLU A 26 -28.12 -14.73 3.21
C GLU A 26 -27.85 -13.33 3.79
N ASP A 27 -26.68 -13.15 4.40
CA ASP A 27 -26.17 -11.84 4.74
C ASP A 27 -25.42 -11.25 3.56
N VAL A 28 -25.56 -9.93 3.36
CA VAL A 28 -24.90 -9.21 2.30
C VAL A 28 -24.04 -8.09 2.88
N VAL A 29 -22.73 -8.16 2.62
CA VAL A 29 -21.80 -7.10 2.97
C VAL A 29 -21.47 -6.30 1.70
N LEU A 30 -21.80 -5.01 1.71
CA LEU A 30 -21.52 -4.08 0.64
C LEU A 30 -20.38 -3.12 1.05
N ARG A 31 -19.25 -3.20 0.37
CA ARG A 31 -18.17 -2.22 0.53
C ARG A 31 -18.22 -1.21 -0.59
N LEU A 32 -18.36 0.05 -0.24
CA LEU A 32 -18.28 1.17 -1.18
C LEU A 32 -16.82 1.36 -1.61
N LEU A 33 -16.57 1.26 -2.90
CA LEU A 33 -15.30 1.62 -3.51
C LEU A 33 -15.51 2.99 -4.18
N THR A 34 -15.29 4.05 -3.41
CA THR A 34 -15.28 5.41 -3.97
C THR A 34 -13.91 5.62 -4.61
N ALA A 35 -13.90 6.09 -5.86
CA ALA A 35 -12.68 6.63 -6.45
C ALA A 35 -12.20 7.76 -5.52
N LYS A 36 -11.15 7.51 -4.77
CA LYS A 36 -10.49 8.53 -3.95
C LYS A 36 -9.43 9.16 -4.81
N ASP A 37 -9.46 10.48 -4.92
CA ASP A 37 -8.30 11.21 -5.42
C ASP A 37 -7.11 10.86 -4.52
N THR A 38 -5.98 10.57 -5.15
CA THR A 38 -4.76 10.27 -4.41
C THR A 38 -4.33 11.48 -3.63
N MET A 39 -4.23 11.32 -2.31
CA MET A 39 -3.74 12.35 -1.41
C MET A 39 -2.27 12.66 -1.75
N PRO A 40 -1.86 13.93 -1.80
CA PRO A 40 -0.43 14.26 -1.96
C PRO A 40 0.35 13.82 -0.71
N LEU A 41 1.63 13.48 -0.91
CA LEU A 41 2.48 12.95 0.17
C LEU A 41 2.60 13.94 1.34
N GLU A 42 2.60 15.23 1.07
CA GLU A 42 2.63 16.33 2.06
C GLU A 42 1.39 16.38 2.95
N ALA A 43 0.26 15.84 2.49
CA ALA A 43 -1.00 15.81 3.25
C ALA A 43 -1.16 14.55 4.11
N MET A 44 -0.14 13.68 4.17
CA MET A 44 -0.17 12.42 4.93
C MET A 44 0.08 12.60 6.44
N ASP A 45 0.23 13.84 6.91
CA ASP A 45 0.48 14.18 8.33
C ASP A 45 1.74 13.48 8.94
N PHE A 46 2.75 13.17 8.12
CA PHE A 46 4.05 12.73 8.61
C PHE A 46 4.78 13.87 9.34
N SER A 47 5.63 13.52 10.31
CA SER A 47 6.59 14.51 10.81
C SER A 47 7.53 14.95 9.67
N PRO A 48 8.06 16.19 9.72
CA PRO A 48 8.95 16.70 8.66
C PRO A 48 10.12 15.77 8.34
N ASP A 49 10.73 15.18 9.37
CA ASP A 49 11.86 14.26 9.22
C ASP A 49 11.46 12.97 8.50
N VAL A 50 10.31 12.37 8.88
CA VAL A 50 9.80 11.16 8.22
C VAL A 50 9.39 11.46 6.78
N LEU A 51 8.74 12.60 6.53
CA LEU A 51 8.38 13.02 5.17
C LEU A 51 9.62 13.14 4.27
N GLN A 52 10.67 13.77 4.79
CA GLN A 52 11.92 13.93 4.04
C GLN A 52 12.55 12.56 3.71
N ILE A 53 12.65 11.67 4.70
CA ILE A 53 13.18 10.31 4.51
C ILE A 53 12.35 9.54 3.47
N VAL A 54 11.01 9.60 3.54
CA VAL A 54 10.14 8.90 2.59
C VAL A 54 10.35 9.43 1.17
N LYS A 55 10.52 10.74 1.00
CA LYS A 55 10.84 11.35 -0.31
C LYS A 55 12.18 10.83 -0.82
N GLU A 56 13.23 10.90 -0.02
CA GLU A 56 14.56 10.42 -0.39
C GLU A 56 14.54 8.94 -0.79
N LEU A 57 13.91 8.07 0.01
CA LEU A 57 13.81 6.65 -0.31
C LEU A 57 13.01 6.37 -1.59
N SER A 58 11.99 7.18 -1.89
CA SER A 58 11.16 7.03 -3.08
C SER A 58 11.85 7.47 -4.38
N GLU A 59 12.89 8.27 -4.27
CA GLU A 59 13.68 8.76 -5.41
C GLU A 59 14.89 7.88 -5.73
N HIS A 60 15.20 6.89 -4.89
CA HIS A 60 16.28 5.94 -5.16
C HIS A 60 16.09 5.24 -6.51
N PRO A 61 17.17 4.98 -7.25
CA PRO A 61 17.08 4.31 -8.54
C PRO A 61 16.70 2.83 -8.42
N HIS A 62 17.06 2.17 -7.32
CA HIS A 62 16.78 0.75 -7.07
C HIS A 62 16.74 0.46 -5.57
N GLY A 63 16.21 -0.69 -5.21
CA GLY A 63 16.09 -1.17 -3.83
C GLY A 63 14.65 -1.46 -3.44
N ILE A 64 14.41 -1.86 -2.19
CA ILE A 64 13.08 -2.18 -1.66
C ILE A 64 12.67 -1.19 -0.59
N PHE A 65 11.52 -0.56 -0.78
CA PHE A 65 10.85 0.26 0.21
C PHE A 65 9.54 -0.39 0.66
N LEU A 66 9.39 -0.69 1.95
CA LEU A 66 8.23 -1.37 2.51
C LEU A 66 7.37 -0.46 3.39
N CYS A 67 6.06 -0.49 3.18
CA CYS A 67 5.07 0.07 4.10
C CYS A 67 4.41 -1.04 4.90
N VAL A 68 4.54 -1.03 6.22
CA VAL A 68 4.05 -2.10 7.10
C VAL A 68 3.09 -1.59 8.17
N GLY A 69 2.28 -2.47 8.70
CA GLY A 69 1.27 -2.16 9.71
C GLY A 69 0.02 -3.03 9.57
N PRO A 70 -0.92 -2.95 10.53
CA PRO A 70 -2.16 -3.71 10.47
C PRO A 70 -3.05 -3.29 9.31
N THR A 71 -4.12 -4.07 9.09
CA THR A 71 -5.16 -3.69 8.14
C THR A 71 -5.78 -2.35 8.52
N GLY A 72 -5.96 -1.47 7.53
CA GLY A 72 -6.53 -0.14 7.76
C GLY A 72 -5.54 0.91 8.29
N SER A 73 -4.23 0.62 8.39
CA SER A 73 -3.22 1.60 8.84
C SER A 73 -2.83 2.62 7.76
N GLY A 74 -3.38 2.54 6.54
CA GLY A 74 -3.11 3.49 5.48
C GLY A 74 -1.98 3.11 4.52
N LYS A 75 -1.45 1.88 4.58
CA LYS A 75 -0.32 1.42 3.73
C LYS A 75 -0.54 1.70 2.24
N THR A 76 -1.67 1.21 1.70
CA THR A 76 -2.02 1.41 0.28
C THR A 76 -2.12 2.90 -0.07
N THR A 77 -2.78 3.69 0.79
CA THR A 77 -2.91 5.14 0.60
C THR A 77 -1.55 5.82 0.56
N THR A 78 -0.64 5.42 1.45
CA THR A 78 0.73 5.96 1.51
C THR A 78 1.53 5.58 0.27
N LEU A 79 1.52 4.31 -0.15
CA LEU A 79 2.21 3.90 -1.38
C LEU A 79 1.67 4.64 -2.61
N HIS A 80 0.35 4.83 -2.70
CA HIS A 80 -0.23 5.62 -3.78
C HIS A 80 0.18 7.10 -3.71
N ALA A 81 0.33 7.69 -2.52
CA ALA A 81 0.83 9.05 -2.35
C ALA A 81 2.32 9.16 -2.77
N VAL A 82 3.13 8.16 -2.40
CA VAL A 82 4.53 8.05 -2.82
C VAL A 82 4.62 7.91 -4.35
N MET A 83 3.87 6.99 -4.94
CA MET A 83 3.83 6.82 -6.40
C MET A 83 3.42 8.10 -7.13
N LYS A 84 2.43 8.83 -6.60
CA LYS A 84 2.02 10.13 -7.14
C LYS A 84 3.17 11.16 -7.11
N HIS A 85 3.97 11.15 -6.05
CA HIS A 85 5.12 12.05 -5.90
C HIS A 85 6.20 11.79 -6.95
N ILE A 86 6.46 10.51 -7.26
CA ILE A 86 7.52 10.10 -8.21
C ILE A 86 7.03 9.87 -9.64
N ASN A 87 5.73 10.00 -9.91
CA ASN A 87 5.13 9.76 -11.22
C ASN A 87 5.43 10.94 -12.17
N THR A 88 6.46 10.79 -12.96
CA THR A 88 6.87 11.72 -14.02
C THR A 88 6.75 11.04 -15.39
N ASP A 89 6.76 11.82 -16.46
CA ASP A 89 6.72 11.29 -17.83
C ASP A 89 7.93 10.40 -18.18
N GLU A 90 9.02 10.56 -17.44
CA GLU A 90 10.26 9.81 -17.62
C GLU A 90 10.28 8.48 -16.85
N ARG A 91 9.39 8.28 -15.87
CA ARG A 91 9.36 7.08 -15.03
C ARG A 91 8.24 6.13 -15.43
N LYS A 92 8.59 4.88 -15.64
CA LYS A 92 7.65 3.80 -15.99
C LYS A 92 7.29 3.00 -14.76
N ILE A 93 6.11 3.28 -14.20
CA ILE A 93 5.63 2.68 -12.96
C ILE A 93 4.58 1.59 -13.26
N TRP A 94 4.85 0.35 -12.82
CA TRP A 94 3.92 -0.77 -12.87
C TRP A 94 3.43 -1.15 -11.48
N THR A 95 2.14 -1.43 -11.36
CA THR A 95 1.57 -1.91 -10.09
C THR A 95 0.81 -3.22 -10.28
N ALA A 96 0.93 -4.12 -9.30
CA ALA A 96 0.09 -5.31 -9.18
C ALA A 96 -0.69 -5.22 -7.86
N GLU A 97 -2.02 -5.30 -7.93
CA GLU A 97 -2.91 -5.01 -6.79
C GLU A 97 -4.04 -6.04 -6.68
N ASP A 98 -4.58 -6.22 -5.47
CA ASP A 98 -5.70 -7.16 -5.19
C ASP A 98 -6.72 -6.59 -4.17
N PRO A 99 -7.75 -5.89 -4.64
CA PRO A 99 -7.96 -5.31 -5.96
C PRO A 99 -7.29 -3.93 -6.13
N ILE A 100 -7.36 -3.34 -7.34
CA ILE A 100 -7.06 -1.91 -7.54
C ILE A 100 -8.13 -1.11 -6.79
N GLU A 101 -7.71 -0.31 -5.80
CA GLU A 101 -8.61 0.54 -4.99
C GLU A 101 -8.54 2.01 -5.43
N ILE A 102 -7.38 2.47 -5.89
CA ILE A 102 -7.11 3.84 -6.31
C ILE A 102 -6.55 3.81 -7.72
N THR A 103 -7.20 4.45 -8.67
CA THR A 103 -6.69 4.58 -10.04
C THR A 103 -5.94 5.89 -10.19
N GLN A 104 -4.72 5.85 -10.76
CA GLN A 104 -3.89 7.02 -11.02
C GLN A 104 -3.49 7.08 -12.48
N GLU A 105 -3.62 8.25 -13.08
CA GLU A 105 -3.10 8.51 -14.41
C GLU A 105 -1.58 8.38 -14.43
N GLY A 106 -1.02 7.85 -15.52
CA GLY A 106 0.42 7.61 -15.67
C GLY A 106 0.89 6.26 -15.13
N LEU A 107 0.18 5.64 -14.19
CA LEU A 107 0.52 4.31 -13.67
C LEU A 107 -0.05 3.19 -14.57
N ARG A 108 0.71 2.12 -14.71
CA ARG A 108 0.28 0.88 -15.38
C ARG A 108 -0.18 -0.10 -14.30
N GLN A 109 -1.44 0.01 -13.92
CA GLN A 109 -2.03 -0.74 -12.82
C GLN A 109 -2.67 -2.04 -13.30
N VAL A 110 -2.28 -3.15 -12.71
CA VAL A 110 -2.75 -4.49 -13.05
C VAL A 110 -3.39 -5.14 -11.82
N GLN A 111 -4.59 -5.64 -11.98
CA GLN A 111 -5.25 -6.41 -10.94
C GLN A 111 -4.89 -7.89 -11.06
N VAL A 112 -4.37 -8.50 -9.98
CA VAL A 112 -4.09 -9.93 -9.95
C VAL A 112 -5.39 -10.75 -9.86
N HIS A 113 -5.34 -11.95 -10.40
CA HIS A 113 -6.44 -12.91 -10.44
C HIS A 113 -5.94 -14.32 -10.09
N PRO A 114 -5.71 -14.63 -8.81
CA PRO A 114 -5.13 -15.91 -8.39
C PRO A 114 -5.90 -17.14 -8.89
N LYS A 115 -7.22 -17.03 -9.05
CA LYS A 115 -8.09 -18.12 -9.54
C LYS A 115 -7.72 -18.62 -10.96
N ILE A 116 -7.11 -17.77 -11.77
CA ILE A 116 -6.65 -18.12 -13.13
C ILE A 116 -5.12 -18.19 -13.21
N GLY A 117 -4.41 -18.26 -12.07
CA GLY A 117 -2.96 -18.34 -12.01
C GLY A 117 -2.22 -17.00 -12.19
N PHE A 118 -2.94 -15.89 -12.32
CA PHE A 118 -2.32 -14.58 -12.41
C PHE A 118 -2.10 -13.99 -11.01
N THR A 119 -0.98 -14.38 -10.39
CA THR A 119 -0.54 -14.01 -9.04
C THR A 119 0.37 -12.78 -9.04
N PHE A 120 0.74 -12.28 -7.87
CA PHE A 120 1.75 -11.22 -7.72
C PHE A 120 3.09 -11.63 -8.34
N ALA A 121 3.57 -12.84 -8.07
CA ALA A 121 4.81 -13.36 -8.64
C ALA A 121 4.75 -13.44 -10.18
N THR A 122 3.62 -13.88 -10.74
CA THR A 122 3.42 -13.94 -12.19
C THR A 122 3.41 -12.53 -12.80
N ALA A 123 2.76 -11.57 -12.15
CA ALA A 123 2.74 -10.17 -12.60
C ALA A 123 4.14 -9.56 -12.60
N MET A 124 4.92 -9.76 -11.51
CA MET A 124 6.29 -9.26 -11.41
C MET A 124 7.20 -9.79 -12.53
N ARG A 125 7.14 -11.11 -12.81
CA ARG A 125 7.91 -11.69 -13.93
C ARG A 125 7.54 -11.07 -15.30
N ALA A 126 6.29 -10.66 -15.45
CA ALA A 126 5.86 -9.95 -16.65
C ALA A 126 6.39 -8.51 -16.67
N PHE A 127 6.38 -7.82 -15.53
CA PHE A 127 6.87 -6.44 -15.42
C PHE A 127 8.36 -6.34 -15.71
N LEU A 128 9.17 -7.27 -15.21
CA LEU A 128 10.63 -7.31 -15.48
C LEU A 128 10.99 -7.42 -16.98
N ARG A 129 10.04 -7.88 -17.81
CA ARG A 129 10.20 -7.89 -19.29
C ARG A 129 9.65 -6.63 -19.97
N ALA A 130 9.06 -5.74 -19.18
CA ALA A 130 8.42 -4.51 -19.68
C ALA A 130 9.25 -3.25 -19.39
N ASP A 131 10.51 -3.42 -18.95
CA ASP A 131 11.47 -2.36 -18.65
C ASP A 131 10.86 -1.29 -17.71
N PRO A 132 10.51 -1.66 -16.47
CA PRO A 132 9.98 -0.73 -15.49
C PRO A 132 11.10 -0.01 -14.74
N ASP A 133 10.89 1.25 -14.34
CA ASP A 133 11.76 1.92 -13.36
C ASP A 133 11.29 1.60 -11.93
N VAL A 134 9.98 1.52 -11.74
CA VAL A 134 9.36 1.29 -10.43
C VAL A 134 8.32 0.19 -10.53
N ILE A 135 8.36 -0.73 -9.57
CA ILE A 135 7.39 -1.82 -9.41
C ILE A 135 6.73 -1.69 -8.04
N MET A 136 5.40 -1.58 -8.00
CA MET A 136 4.64 -1.67 -6.76
C MET A 136 3.86 -2.98 -6.70
N ILE A 137 4.04 -3.73 -5.62
CA ILE A 137 3.31 -4.95 -5.31
C ILE A 137 2.41 -4.67 -4.11
N GLY A 138 1.11 -4.89 -4.26
CA GLY A 138 0.12 -4.60 -3.22
C GLY A 138 0.50 -5.21 -1.88
N GLU A 139 1.02 -6.45 -1.89
CA GLU A 139 1.54 -7.10 -0.69
C GLU A 139 2.48 -8.27 -1.02
N MET A 140 3.44 -8.53 -0.14
CA MET A 140 4.27 -9.73 -0.15
C MET A 140 3.71 -10.75 0.85
N ARG A 141 3.13 -11.84 0.35
CA ARG A 141 2.54 -12.89 1.20
C ARG A 141 3.37 -14.17 1.26
N ASP A 142 4.17 -14.40 0.26
CA ASP A 142 4.88 -15.65 0.03
C ASP A 142 6.33 -15.42 -0.40
N LYS A 143 7.15 -16.48 -0.20
CA LYS A 143 8.56 -16.48 -0.52
C LYS A 143 8.82 -16.15 -1.99
N GLU A 144 8.03 -16.72 -2.91
CA GLU A 144 8.24 -16.56 -4.35
C GLU A 144 8.13 -15.07 -4.74
N THR A 145 7.10 -14.37 -4.26
CA THR A 145 6.93 -12.94 -4.49
C THR A 145 8.06 -12.12 -3.88
N ALA A 146 8.50 -12.46 -2.66
CA ALA A 146 9.58 -11.77 -1.98
C ALA A 146 10.92 -11.97 -2.69
N ASP A 147 11.27 -13.19 -3.10
CA ASP A 147 12.52 -13.47 -3.82
C ASP A 147 12.60 -12.70 -5.14
N ILE A 148 11.51 -12.65 -5.91
CA ILE A 148 11.47 -11.89 -7.18
C ILE A 148 11.60 -10.39 -6.90
N ALA A 149 11.00 -9.88 -5.81
CA ALA A 149 11.11 -8.48 -5.41
C ALA A 149 12.55 -8.11 -5.04
N ILE A 150 13.24 -8.98 -4.30
CA ILE A 150 14.65 -8.82 -3.93
C ILE A 150 15.52 -8.84 -5.20
N GLU A 151 15.34 -9.81 -6.08
CA GLU A 151 16.07 -9.92 -7.34
C GLU A 151 15.87 -8.69 -8.22
N ALA A 152 14.62 -8.24 -8.37
CA ALA A 152 14.28 -7.04 -9.13
C ALA A 152 15.01 -5.80 -8.59
N SER A 153 15.06 -5.65 -7.27
CA SER A 153 15.72 -4.51 -6.63
C SER A 153 17.24 -4.53 -6.81
N LEU A 154 17.85 -5.70 -6.75
CA LEU A 154 19.30 -5.86 -6.97
C LEU A 154 19.69 -5.68 -8.45
N THR A 155 18.74 -5.86 -9.37
CA THR A 155 18.95 -5.69 -10.80
C THR A 155 18.56 -4.32 -11.35
N GLY A 156 18.33 -3.34 -10.47
CA GLY A 156 18.21 -1.93 -10.87
C GLY A 156 16.81 -1.35 -10.83
N HIS A 157 15.83 -2.02 -10.17
CA HIS A 157 14.45 -1.54 -10.07
C HIS A 157 14.14 -1.04 -8.65
N LEU A 158 13.38 0.03 -8.53
CA LEU A 158 12.79 0.43 -7.26
C LEU A 158 11.51 -0.39 -7.02
N VAL A 159 11.53 -1.21 -5.97
CA VAL A 159 10.40 -2.07 -5.60
C VAL A 159 9.72 -1.53 -4.35
N MET A 160 8.41 -1.34 -4.41
CA MET A 160 7.58 -0.92 -3.28
C MET A 160 6.57 -2.00 -2.95
N SER A 161 6.35 -2.28 -1.66
CA SER A 161 5.33 -3.25 -1.26
C SER A 161 4.83 -3.04 0.16
N THR A 162 3.84 -3.85 0.54
CA THR A 162 3.34 -3.89 1.92
C THR A 162 3.55 -5.26 2.56
N LEU A 163 3.66 -5.25 3.88
CA LEU A 163 3.60 -6.42 4.74
C LEU A 163 2.68 -6.17 5.93
N HIS A 164 2.12 -7.24 6.48
CA HIS A 164 1.27 -7.20 7.66
C HIS A 164 2.08 -7.51 8.93
N THR A 165 3.09 -6.69 9.22
CA THR A 165 3.90 -6.75 10.43
C THR A 165 3.62 -5.53 11.30
N ASN A 166 3.90 -5.61 12.58
CA ASN A 166 3.57 -4.53 13.53
C ASN A 166 4.68 -3.51 13.71
N SER A 167 5.89 -3.83 13.29
CA SER A 167 7.05 -2.94 13.39
C SER A 167 8.02 -3.17 12.24
N ALA A 168 8.96 -2.23 12.06
CA ALA A 168 10.03 -2.37 11.08
C ALA A 168 10.94 -3.56 11.40
N VAL A 169 11.25 -3.78 12.69
CA VAL A 169 12.09 -4.90 13.14
C VAL A 169 11.41 -6.25 12.88
N GLU A 170 10.10 -6.36 13.20
CA GLU A 170 9.31 -7.57 12.93
C GLU A 170 9.27 -7.91 11.42
N THR A 171 9.38 -6.91 10.57
CA THR A 171 9.42 -7.10 9.12
C THR A 171 10.66 -7.89 8.68
N VAL A 172 11.81 -7.61 9.27
CA VAL A 172 13.05 -8.35 9.00
C VAL A 172 12.88 -9.82 9.40
N THR A 173 12.40 -10.07 10.62
CA THR A 173 12.13 -11.43 11.11
C THR A 173 11.14 -12.14 10.19
N ARG A 174 10.07 -11.47 9.78
CA ARG A 174 9.06 -12.05 8.89
C ARG A 174 9.61 -12.49 7.54
N LEU A 175 10.48 -11.69 6.93
CA LEU A 175 11.12 -12.05 5.66
C LEU A 175 12.09 -13.23 5.81
N LEU A 176 12.82 -13.30 6.92
CA LEU A 176 13.67 -14.45 7.26
C LEU A 176 12.82 -15.71 7.48
N ASP A 177 11.70 -15.62 8.19
CA ASP A 177 10.76 -16.73 8.41
C ASP A 177 10.12 -17.23 7.11
N MET A 178 9.92 -16.34 6.14
CA MET A 178 9.49 -16.72 4.78
C MET A 178 10.58 -17.43 4.00
N GLY A 179 11.82 -17.48 4.50
CA GLY A 179 12.97 -18.15 3.90
C GLY A 179 13.67 -17.30 2.85
N CYS A 180 13.57 -15.98 2.92
CA CYS A 180 14.37 -15.08 2.08
C CYS A 180 15.84 -15.13 2.50
N ASP A 181 16.74 -15.02 1.52
CA ASP A 181 18.18 -14.93 1.79
C ASP A 181 18.53 -13.60 2.47
N SER A 182 19.18 -13.71 3.64
CA SER A 182 19.46 -12.54 4.50
C SER A 182 20.47 -11.58 3.88
N PHE A 183 21.43 -12.05 3.08
CA PHE A 183 22.42 -11.19 2.44
C PHE A 183 21.78 -10.38 1.31
N ASN A 184 21.08 -11.06 0.40
CA ASN A 184 20.39 -10.42 -0.71
C ASN A 184 19.33 -9.41 -0.21
N PHE A 185 18.63 -9.78 0.86
CA PHE A 185 17.63 -8.89 1.48
C PHE A 185 18.27 -7.66 2.13
N ALA A 186 19.42 -7.82 2.83
CA ALA A 186 20.11 -6.70 3.46
C ALA A 186 20.61 -5.68 2.43
N ASP A 187 21.15 -6.17 1.29
CA ASP A 187 21.63 -5.31 0.20
C ASP A 187 20.48 -4.62 -0.54
N ALA A 188 19.31 -5.27 -0.62
CA ALA A 188 18.15 -4.75 -1.31
C ALA A 188 17.36 -3.69 -0.52
N MET A 189 17.38 -3.76 0.82
CA MET A 189 16.49 -2.99 1.69
C MET A 189 16.91 -1.52 1.83
N LEU A 190 16.09 -0.60 1.32
CA LEU A 190 16.23 0.84 1.53
C LEU A 190 15.63 1.28 2.87
N GLY A 191 14.43 0.80 3.17
CA GLY A 191 13.75 1.18 4.40
C GLY A 191 12.41 0.53 4.60
N VAL A 192 11.94 0.59 5.85
CA VAL A 192 10.63 0.09 6.28
C VAL A 192 9.89 1.18 7.03
N LEU A 193 8.76 1.62 6.49
CA LEU A 193 7.85 2.56 7.12
C LEU A 193 6.76 1.80 7.87
N ALA A 194 6.86 1.73 9.20
CA ALA A 194 5.83 1.14 10.04
C ALA A 194 4.79 2.19 10.43
N MET A 195 3.52 1.90 10.18
CA MET A 195 2.44 2.89 10.28
C MET A 195 1.28 2.44 11.18
N ARG A 196 0.69 3.43 11.85
CA ARG A 196 -0.57 3.34 12.58
C ARG A 196 -1.38 4.60 12.33
N LEU A 197 -2.70 4.47 12.30
CA LEU A 197 -3.58 5.62 12.32
C LEU A 197 -3.98 5.93 13.76
N CYS A 198 -3.89 7.19 14.13
CA CYS A 198 -4.47 7.71 15.37
C CYS A 198 -5.59 8.69 15.06
N LYS A 199 -6.51 8.86 16.01
CA LYS A 199 -7.54 9.89 15.89
C LYS A 199 -6.90 11.26 16.10
N ARG A 200 -7.35 12.24 15.33
CA ARG A 200 -6.97 13.63 15.54
C ARG A 200 -8.20 14.49 15.77
N ILE A 201 -8.01 15.57 16.48
CA ILE A 201 -9.05 16.55 16.77
C ILE A 201 -9.44 17.26 15.46
N CYS A 202 -10.74 17.49 15.28
CA CYS A 202 -11.26 18.18 14.09
C CYS A 202 -10.65 19.58 13.94
N SER A 203 -10.10 19.88 12.79
CA SER A 203 -9.47 21.19 12.52
C SER A 203 -10.46 22.37 12.53
N HIS A 204 -11.76 22.10 12.30
CA HIS A 204 -12.79 23.14 12.21
C HIS A 204 -13.47 23.46 13.56
N CYS A 205 -13.56 22.46 14.46
CA CYS A 205 -14.28 22.63 15.74
C CYS A 205 -13.42 22.40 16.99
N LYS A 206 -12.08 22.33 16.82
CA LYS A 206 -11.18 22.26 17.98
C LYS A 206 -11.14 23.58 18.72
N GLU A 207 -11.21 23.50 20.04
CA GLU A 207 -11.10 24.63 20.96
C GLU A 207 -9.95 24.38 21.93
N THR A 208 -9.30 25.44 22.37
CA THR A 208 -8.30 25.37 23.41
C THR A 208 -9.01 25.41 24.77
N TYR A 209 -8.74 24.45 25.64
CA TYR A 209 -9.24 24.46 26.99
C TYR A 209 -8.09 24.24 28.01
N HIS A 210 -8.31 24.68 29.25
CA HIS A 210 -7.38 24.41 30.34
C HIS A 210 -7.91 23.21 31.13
N PRO A 211 -7.16 22.07 31.15
CA PRO A 211 -7.58 20.89 31.87
C PRO A 211 -7.66 21.19 33.38
N THR A 212 -8.57 20.52 34.05
CA THR A 212 -8.65 20.54 35.53
C THR A 212 -7.55 19.71 36.12
N GLN A 213 -7.24 19.91 37.43
CA GLN A 213 -6.21 19.13 38.13
C GLN A 213 -6.50 17.61 38.09
N GLN A 214 -7.77 17.23 38.15
CA GLN A 214 -8.19 15.83 38.08
C GLN A 214 -7.90 15.17 36.71
N GLU A 215 -8.04 15.91 35.63
CA GLU A 215 -7.71 15.44 34.28
C GLU A 215 -6.20 15.39 34.01
N TYR A 216 -5.40 16.07 34.82
CA TYR A 216 -3.93 15.99 34.80
C TYR A 216 -3.38 14.77 35.55
N ASP A 217 -4.14 14.30 36.54
CA ASP A 217 -3.71 13.23 37.45
C ASP A 217 -4.18 11.84 36.96
N GLU A 218 -5.02 11.76 35.90
CA GLU A 218 -5.44 10.54 35.17
C GLU A 218 -4.51 10.24 33.96
#